data_88c3ef8eef0067333a355ccbeb9c2994
#
_entry.id   88c3ef8eef0067333a355ccbeb9c2994
#
_cell.length_a   1.000
_cell.length_b   1.000
_cell.length_c   1.000
_cell.angle_alpha   90.00
_cell.angle_beta   90.00
_cell.angle_gamma   90.00
#
_symmetry.space_group_name_H-M   'P 1'
#
loop_
_entity.id
_entity.type
_entity.pdbx_description
1 polymer ?
#
loop_
_entity_poly.entity_id
_entity_poly.type
_entity_poly.pdbx_seq_one_letter_code
_entity_poly.pdbx_strand_id
1 'polypeptide(L)'
;MLACALLFAGCKVETDAPDSPASPALSAAPTDFVLYRADSFRIGSQAYEKCSFNEDISKKYAALIGKAADALAGETQVYCLVIPTAYGVLLPDDMKELIPDYSDMETNISSIYAALPESVEPVPVWDKLREHSGEFIYFRTDPHWTARGAYLGYEAFCEAKGIAPIPLDAHRAVNFDGFLGTLYFENGCDEKLLPEETIEAFYPVSDGVTLTVTDADDNTTDCPIVADVSELHALAKYRTFSGGNNPFSVVTNPNIKDDSVLILVKESFGNPLPAFLCDHYSTIYIIDYRSWYGNIIDFAREVHADDLLFANNINAVNSGGNVGFIAMKIK
;
A
#
# COMPACT_ATOMS: atom_id res chain seq x y z
N MET A 1 87.80 6.77 43.19
CA MET A 1 86.69 6.02 42.69
C MET A 1 85.54 6.97 42.42
N LEU A 2 85.08 6.99 41.18
CA LEU A 2 84.20 7.98 40.62
C LEU A 2 82.78 7.89 41.25
N ALA A 3 82.21 9.09 41.60
CA ALA A 3 80.83 9.23 41.88
C ALA A 3 80.23 10.11 40.77
N CYS A 4 79.27 9.54 40.05
CA CYS A 4 78.57 10.21 38.99
C CYS A 4 77.30 10.81 39.54
N ALA A 5 77.12 12.14 39.47
CA ALA A 5 75.93 12.81 39.83
C ALA A 5 74.98 12.90 38.61
N LEU A 6 73.78 12.39 38.77
CA LEU A 6 72.71 12.51 37.78
C LEU A 6 71.74 13.64 38.20
N LEU A 7 71.69 14.67 37.35
CA LEU A 7 70.70 15.76 37.38
C LEU A 7 69.38 15.23 36.89
N PHE A 8 68.34 15.38 37.73
CA PHE A 8 66.95 15.21 37.30
C PHE A 8 66.36 16.56 36.84
N ALA A 9 66.14 16.67 35.53
CA ALA A 9 65.30 17.72 34.95
C ALA A 9 63.84 17.31 35.07
N GLY A 10 63.06 18.09 35.79
CA GLY A 10 61.62 17.92 35.90
C GLY A 10 60.88 18.29 34.61
N CYS A 11 60.25 17.34 34.01
CA CYS A 11 59.30 17.56 32.94
C CYS A 11 57.90 17.73 33.57
N LYS A 12 57.29 18.92 33.41
CA LYS A 12 55.87 19.12 33.67
C LYS A 12 55.10 18.40 32.56
N VAL A 13 54.28 17.43 32.94
CA VAL A 13 53.29 16.84 32.05
C VAL A 13 52.03 17.68 32.18
N GLU A 14 51.69 18.46 31.17
CA GLU A 14 50.38 19.04 31.00
C GLU A 14 49.46 17.88 30.56
N THR A 15 48.45 17.59 31.39
CA THR A 15 47.39 16.66 31.07
C THR A 15 46.32 17.43 30.26
N ASP A 16 46.41 17.32 28.93
CA ASP A 16 45.28 17.66 28.09
C ASP A 16 44.11 16.65 28.35
N ALA A 17 42.98 17.16 28.81
CA ALA A 17 41.74 16.41 28.89
C ALA A 17 41.28 16.12 27.47
N PRO A 18 40.79 14.88 27.18
CA PRO A 18 40.29 14.58 25.86
C PRO A 18 39.03 15.43 25.57
N ASP A 19 39.06 16.15 24.46
CA ASP A 19 37.92 16.84 23.90
C ASP A 19 36.73 15.88 23.81
N SER A 20 35.62 16.29 24.41
CA SER A 20 34.30 15.65 24.19
C SER A 20 34.04 15.60 22.68
N PRO A 21 33.59 14.47 22.14
CA PRO A 21 33.19 14.42 20.75
C PRO A 21 32.09 15.43 20.53
N ALA A 22 32.31 16.36 19.60
CA ALA A 22 31.30 17.28 19.14
C ALA A 22 30.05 16.47 18.72
N SER A 23 28.88 16.84 19.22
CA SER A 23 27.60 16.35 18.72
C SER A 23 27.60 16.41 17.20
N PRO A 24 27.16 15.35 16.50
CA PRO A 24 27.06 15.42 15.06
C PRO A 24 26.19 16.62 14.70
N ALA A 25 26.73 17.51 13.91
CA ALA A 25 25.99 18.63 13.35
C ALA A 25 24.75 18.04 12.65
N LEU A 26 23.57 18.53 13.00
CA LEU A 26 22.32 18.28 12.28
C LEU A 26 22.64 18.42 10.79
N SER A 27 22.48 17.33 10.04
CA SER A 27 22.67 17.34 8.59
C SER A 27 21.81 18.45 8.03
N ALA A 28 22.41 19.32 7.21
CA ALA A 28 21.68 20.40 6.57
C ALA A 28 20.44 19.82 5.90
N ALA A 29 19.28 20.43 6.12
CA ALA A 29 18.03 20.02 5.46
C ALA A 29 18.30 19.79 3.96
N PRO A 30 17.80 18.71 3.36
CA PRO A 30 18.09 18.44 1.97
C PRO A 30 17.65 19.66 1.15
N THR A 31 18.55 20.12 0.32
CA THR A 31 18.37 21.31 -0.54
C THR A 31 17.30 21.07 -1.62
N ASP A 32 16.60 19.93 -1.61
CA ASP A 32 15.70 19.45 -2.67
C ASP A 32 14.29 19.05 -2.19
N PHE A 33 13.77 19.74 -1.15
CA PHE A 33 12.37 19.66 -0.76
C PHE A 33 11.55 20.69 -1.54
N VAL A 34 10.47 20.23 -2.19
CA VAL A 34 9.53 21.09 -2.93
C VAL A 34 8.11 20.74 -2.54
N LEU A 35 7.39 21.69 -1.98
CA LEU A 35 5.94 21.61 -1.76
C LEU A 35 5.25 22.00 -3.07
N TYR A 36 4.50 21.07 -3.67
CA TYR A 36 3.75 21.33 -4.90
C TYR A 36 2.38 21.93 -4.62
N ARG A 37 1.64 21.26 -3.71
CA ARG A 37 0.29 21.65 -3.25
C ARG A 37 0.19 21.38 -1.75
N ALA A 38 -0.97 21.71 -1.15
CA ALA A 38 -1.20 21.45 0.27
C ALA A 38 -1.08 19.96 0.65
N ASP A 39 -1.30 19.08 -0.31
CA ASP A 39 -1.40 17.62 -0.15
C ASP A 39 -0.31 16.83 -0.90
N SER A 40 0.62 17.50 -1.61
CA SER A 40 1.70 16.80 -2.31
C SER A 40 3.01 17.56 -2.31
N PHE A 41 4.11 16.81 -2.22
CA PHE A 41 5.48 17.35 -2.19
C PHE A 41 6.48 16.35 -2.78
N ARG A 42 7.72 16.81 -2.96
CA ARG A 42 8.84 16.00 -3.43
C ARG A 42 10.05 16.16 -2.50
N ILE A 43 10.75 15.07 -2.28
CA ILE A 43 12.10 15.05 -1.70
C ILE A 43 12.98 14.25 -2.66
N GLY A 44 14.05 14.87 -3.15
CA GLY A 44 14.91 14.25 -4.16
C GLY A 44 14.13 13.89 -5.43
N SER A 45 14.12 12.65 -5.82
CA SER A 45 13.36 12.13 -6.97
C SER A 45 12.08 11.37 -6.59
N GLN A 46 11.64 11.46 -5.32
CA GLN A 46 10.43 10.80 -4.82
C GLN A 46 9.33 11.82 -4.55
N ALA A 47 8.19 11.67 -5.19
CA ALA A 47 6.98 12.41 -4.88
C ALA A 47 6.16 11.69 -3.80
N TYR A 48 5.48 12.47 -2.99
CA TYR A 48 4.65 12.00 -1.88
C TYR A 48 3.27 12.65 -1.94
N GLU A 49 2.25 11.87 -1.63
CA GLU A 49 0.93 12.36 -1.28
C GLU A 49 0.82 12.39 0.24
N LYS A 50 0.49 13.57 0.79
CA LYS A 50 0.38 13.78 2.24
C LYS A 50 -0.82 13.03 2.79
N CYS A 51 -0.65 12.40 3.95
CA CYS A 51 -1.73 11.82 4.71
C CYS A 51 -2.14 12.75 5.85
N SER A 52 -3.44 12.95 6.04
CA SER A 52 -4.00 13.65 7.19
C SER A 52 -4.95 12.72 7.93
N PHE A 53 -4.70 12.49 9.22
CA PHE A 53 -5.54 11.63 10.03
C PHE A 53 -6.81 12.37 10.47
N ASN A 54 -7.94 11.68 10.33
CA ASN A 54 -9.23 12.12 10.85
C ASN A 54 -9.84 10.99 11.67
N GLU A 55 -9.69 11.08 12.99
CA GLU A 55 -10.10 10.05 13.93
C GLU A 55 -11.59 9.70 13.85
N ASP A 56 -12.46 10.70 13.69
CA ASP A 56 -13.91 10.46 13.60
C ASP A 56 -14.29 9.70 12.32
N ILE A 57 -13.64 10.03 11.20
CA ILE A 57 -13.87 9.33 9.93
C ILE A 57 -13.32 7.92 9.99
N SER A 58 -12.12 7.73 10.56
CA SER A 58 -11.51 6.41 10.73
C SER A 58 -12.32 5.50 11.65
N LYS A 59 -12.84 6.02 12.76
CA LYS A 59 -13.76 5.28 13.63
C LYS A 59 -15.05 4.89 12.92
N LYS A 60 -15.58 5.80 12.08
CA LYS A 60 -16.75 5.49 11.25
C LYS A 60 -16.45 4.38 10.23
N TYR A 61 -15.27 4.41 9.61
CA TYR A 61 -14.82 3.32 8.73
C TYR A 61 -14.77 1.99 9.48
N ALA A 62 -14.08 1.92 10.62
CA ALA A 62 -13.99 0.72 11.45
C ALA A 62 -15.38 0.19 11.85
N ALA A 63 -16.29 1.08 12.26
CA ALA A 63 -17.66 0.70 12.61
C ALA A 63 -18.46 0.14 11.42
N LEU A 64 -18.23 0.64 10.21
CA LEU A 64 -18.90 0.10 9.01
C LEU A 64 -18.38 -1.31 8.68
N ILE A 65 -17.06 -1.55 8.78
CA ILE A 65 -16.49 -2.87 8.56
C ILE A 65 -17.04 -3.85 9.63
N GLY A 66 -17.09 -3.41 10.90
CA GLY A 66 -17.70 -4.18 11.99
C GLY A 66 -19.16 -4.53 11.74
N LYS A 67 -19.95 -3.58 11.24
CA LYS A 67 -21.35 -3.85 10.87
C LYS A 67 -21.48 -4.94 9.79
N ALA A 68 -20.58 -4.95 8.80
CA ALA A 68 -20.56 -6.03 7.80
C ALA A 68 -20.20 -7.37 8.44
N ALA A 69 -19.19 -7.41 9.30
CA ALA A 69 -18.78 -8.61 10.00
C ALA A 69 -19.87 -9.18 10.91
N ASP A 70 -20.53 -8.33 11.69
CA ASP A 70 -21.63 -8.75 12.57
C ASP A 70 -22.83 -9.30 11.78
N ALA A 71 -23.12 -8.68 10.62
CA ALA A 71 -24.22 -9.12 9.76
C ALA A 71 -23.92 -10.46 9.06
N LEU A 72 -22.65 -10.75 8.81
CA LEU A 72 -22.18 -11.97 8.13
C LEU A 72 -21.61 -13.03 9.10
N ALA A 73 -21.82 -12.85 10.41
CA ALA A 73 -21.27 -13.73 11.44
C ALA A 73 -21.67 -15.20 11.22
N GLY A 74 -20.66 -16.07 11.15
CA GLY A 74 -20.83 -17.50 10.89
C GLY A 74 -21.07 -17.88 9.43
N GLU A 75 -21.11 -16.90 8.51
CA GLU A 75 -21.27 -17.10 7.07
C GLU A 75 -19.97 -16.72 6.34
N THR A 76 -19.40 -15.55 6.62
CA THR A 76 -18.25 -14.97 5.91
C THR A 76 -17.25 -14.39 6.91
N GLN A 77 -15.96 -14.71 6.76
CA GLN A 77 -14.89 -14.07 7.54
C GLN A 77 -14.56 -12.70 6.94
N VAL A 78 -14.52 -11.65 7.78
CA VAL A 78 -14.22 -10.28 7.33
C VAL A 78 -12.82 -9.87 7.74
N TYR A 79 -12.07 -9.35 6.77
CA TYR A 79 -10.70 -8.86 6.91
C TYR A 79 -10.61 -7.37 6.59
N CYS A 80 -9.70 -6.67 7.28
CA CYS A 80 -9.44 -5.25 7.06
C CYS A 80 -7.95 -5.02 6.82
N LEU A 81 -7.58 -4.68 5.58
CA LEU A 81 -6.24 -4.25 5.18
C LEU A 81 -6.24 -2.75 4.95
N VAL A 82 -5.64 -2.00 5.88
CA VAL A 82 -5.35 -0.58 5.70
C VAL A 82 -3.97 -0.44 5.06
N ILE A 83 -3.94 0.03 3.81
CA ILE A 83 -2.72 0.09 3.02
C ILE A 83 -2.00 1.41 3.28
N PRO A 84 -0.75 1.39 3.82
CA PRO A 84 0.08 2.57 3.94
C PRO A 84 0.44 3.16 2.58
N THR A 85 0.80 4.45 2.54
CA THR A 85 1.38 5.07 1.34
C THR A 85 2.87 5.33 1.52
N ALA A 86 3.56 5.70 0.44
CA ALA A 86 4.97 6.06 0.45
C ALA A 86 5.30 7.13 1.51
N TYR A 87 4.36 8.05 1.79
CA TYR A 87 4.49 9.08 2.83
C TYR A 87 4.78 8.50 4.22
N GLY A 88 4.15 7.40 4.61
CA GLY A 88 4.42 6.76 5.90
C GLY A 88 5.64 5.85 5.86
N VAL A 89 5.79 5.09 4.77
CA VAL A 89 6.77 4.00 4.68
C VAL A 89 8.17 4.50 4.28
N LEU A 90 8.26 5.40 3.30
CA LEU A 90 9.53 5.80 2.70
C LEU A 90 10.04 7.16 3.16
N LEU A 91 9.20 8.01 3.79
CA LEU A 91 9.64 9.33 4.25
C LEU A 91 10.72 9.20 5.33
N PRO A 92 11.93 9.76 5.10
CA PRO A 92 12.98 9.74 6.11
C PRO A 92 12.56 10.47 7.40
N ASP A 93 12.95 9.97 8.56
CA ASP A 93 12.52 10.50 9.85
C ASP A 93 12.97 11.97 10.07
N ASP A 94 14.16 12.32 9.59
CA ASP A 94 14.70 13.67 9.66
C ASP A 94 13.97 14.68 8.74
N MET A 95 13.12 14.18 7.82
CA MET A 95 12.30 15.03 6.95
C MET A 95 10.92 15.33 7.52
N LYS A 96 10.47 14.59 8.50
CA LYS A 96 9.12 14.75 9.09
C LYS A 96 8.86 16.17 9.61
N GLU A 97 9.89 16.78 10.20
CA GLU A 97 9.81 18.16 10.71
C GLU A 97 9.61 19.24 9.62
N LEU A 98 9.95 18.91 8.36
CA LEU A 98 9.77 19.81 7.22
C LEU A 98 8.34 19.80 6.70
N ILE A 99 7.55 18.78 7.04
CA ILE A 99 6.21 18.59 6.52
C ILE A 99 5.21 19.36 7.39
N PRO A 100 4.54 20.40 6.87
CA PRO A 100 3.51 21.10 7.63
C PRO A 100 2.40 20.14 8.06
N ASP A 101 2.00 20.19 9.35
CA ASP A 101 0.97 19.34 9.94
C ASP A 101 1.24 17.84 9.68
N TYR A 102 2.49 17.41 9.90
CA TYR A 102 2.87 16.01 9.78
C TYR A 102 1.94 15.14 10.62
N SER A 103 1.49 14.03 10.01
CA SER A 103 0.63 13.04 10.67
C SER A 103 1.33 11.68 10.66
N ASP A 104 1.54 11.11 11.85
CA ASP A 104 2.20 9.82 12.00
C ASP A 104 1.27 8.68 11.52
N MET A 105 1.64 8.05 10.42
CA MET A 105 0.80 7.06 9.75
C MET A 105 0.70 5.74 10.52
N GLU A 106 1.77 5.33 11.19
CA GLU A 106 1.78 4.11 11.99
C GLU A 106 0.78 4.19 13.15
N THR A 107 0.82 5.32 13.88
CA THR A 107 -0.14 5.62 14.95
C THR A 107 -1.57 5.66 14.40
N ASN A 108 -1.77 6.25 13.23
CA ASN A 108 -3.09 6.36 12.60
C ASN A 108 -3.65 4.97 12.24
N ILE A 109 -2.85 4.10 11.61
CA ILE A 109 -3.24 2.73 11.25
C ILE A 109 -3.52 1.92 12.51
N SER A 110 -2.65 2.00 13.52
CA SER A 110 -2.85 1.33 14.81
C SER A 110 -4.16 1.75 15.49
N SER A 111 -4.51 3.05 15.41
CA SER A 111 -5.77 3.57 15.96
C SER A 111 -7.00 3.02 15.21
N ILE A 112 -6.90 2.83 13.89
CA ILE A 112 -7.98 2.23 13.09
C ILE A 112 -8.17 0.77 13.50
N TYR A 113 -7.08 -0.01 13.58
CA TYR A 113 -7.16 -1.42 13.97
C TYR A 113 -7.67 -1.59 15.40
N ALA A 114 -7.26 -0.72 16.33
CA ALA A 114 -7.78 -0.74 17.70
C ALA A 114 -9.29 -0.40 17.81
N ALA A 115 -9.86 0.24 16.80
CA ALA A 115 -11.29 0.55 16.73
C ALA A 115 -12.13 -0.55 16.04
N LEU A 116 -11.50 -1.56 15.44
CA LEU A 116 -12.20 -2.71 14.85
C LEU A 116 -12.79 -3.60 15.97
N PRO A 117 -14.00 -4.14 15.79
CA PRO A 117 -14.51 -5.17 16.72
C PRO A 117 -13.78 -6.51 16.51
N GLU A 118 -13.84 -7.39 17.49
CA GLU A 118 -13.21 -8.73 17.46
C GLU A 118 -13.71 -9.61 16.30
N SER A 119 -14.85 -9.29 15.72
CA SER A 119 -15.42 -9.99 14.54
C SER A 119 -14.71 -9.68 13.22
N VAL A 120 -13.80 -8.70 13.21
CA VAL A 120 -13.01 -8.30 12.02
C VAL A 120 -11.56 -8.67 12.25
N GLU A 121 -10.98 -9.45 11.34
CA GLU A 121 -9.56 -9.78 11.37
C GLU A 121 -8.72 -8.64 10.74
N PRO A 122 -7.85 -7.97 11.50
CA PRO A 122 -6.93 -6.99 10.95
C PRO A 122 -5.84 -7.66 10.11
N VAL A 123 -5.42 -7.01 9.03
CA VAL A 123 -4.31 -7.45 8.17
C VAL A 123 -3.15 -6.44 8.31
N PRO A 124 -2.24 -6.60 9.29
CA PRO A 124 -1.17 -5.65 9.54
C PRO A 124 -0.04 -5.81 8.52
N VAL A 125 0.12 -4.83 7.63
CA VAL A 125 1.16 -4.83 6.58
C VAL A 125 2.28 -3.83 6.87
N TRP A 126 2.15 -2.99 7.89
CA TRP A 126 3.07 -1.87 8.17
C TRP A 126 4.52 -2.33 8.33
N ASP A 127 4.78 -3.28 9.23
CA ASP A 127 6.15 -3.74 9.52
C ASP A 127 6.81 -4.36 8.29
N LYS A 128 6.07 -5.20 7.54
CA LYS A 128 6.56 -5.78 6.28
C LYS A 128 7.00 -4.71 5.29
N LEU A 129 6.18 -3.69 5.05
CA LEU A 129 6.52 -2.60 4.15
C LEU A 129 7.71 -1.77 4.66
N ARG A 130 7.81 -1.54 5.97
CA ARG A 130 8.96 -0.83 6.57
C ARG A 130 10.26 -1.64 6.44
N GLU A 131 10.23 -2.94 6.66
CA GLU A 131 11.39 -3.84 6.48
C GLU A 131 11.90 -3.83 5.03
N HIS A 132 11.00 -3.71 4.06
CA HIS A 132 11.31 -3.65 2.62
C HIS A 132 11.42 -2.21 2.06
N SER A 133 11.49 -1.18 2.92
CA SER A 133 11.52 0.23 2.47
C SER A 133 12.73 0.61 1.61
N GLY A 134 13.79 -0.20 1.61
CA GLY A 134 14.95 -0.05 0.72
C GLY A 134 14.75 -0.62 -0.68
N GLU A 135 13.63 -1.28 -0.95
CA GLU A 135 13.27 -1.86 -2.23
C GLU A 135 12.29 -0.98 -3.01
N PHE A 136 12.09 -1.28 -4.31
CA PHE A 136 11.14 -0.55 -5.14
C PHE A 136 9.71 -1.05 -4.90
N ILE A 137 9.16 -0.73 -3.72
CA ILE A 137 7.82 -1.13 -3.29
C ILE A 137 6.75 -0.04 -3.48
N TYR A 138 7.16 1.19 -3.79
CA TYR A 138 6.29 2.31 -4.19
C TYR A 138 6.85 2.98 -5.42
N PHE A 139 5.96 3.48 -6.29
CA PHE A 139 6.34 4.32 -7.41
C PHE A 139 6.81 5.70 -6.91
N ARG A 140 7.73 6.32 -7.65
CA ARG A 140 8.23 7.66 -7.34
C ARG A 140 7.33 8.77 -7.89
N THR A 141 6.65 8.48 -8.98
CA THR A 141 5.83 9.42 -9.76
C THR A 141 4.34 9.23 -9.53
N ASP A 142 3.95 8.27 -8.69
CA ASP A 142 2.57 7.86 -8.46
C ASP A 142 2.33 7.53 -6.98
N PRO A 143 1.12 7.74 -6.42
CA PRO A 143 0.86 7.45 -5.01
C PRO A 143 0.87 5.95 -4.68
N HIS A 144 0.67 5.07 -5.67
CA HIS A 144 0.47 3.66 -5.45
C HIS A 144 1.76 2.92 -5.05
N TRP A 145 1.58 1.83 -4.36
CA TRP A 145 2.62 0.80 -4.25
C TRP A 145 2.84 0.11 -5.60
N THR A 146 4.00 -0.51 -5.77
CA THR A 146 4.28 -1.40 -6.90
C THR A 146 3.63 -2.76 -6.69
N ALA A 147 3.68 -3.65 -7.67
CA ALA A 147 3.23 -5.04 -7.47
C ALA A 147 4.04 -5.77 -6.37
N ARG A 148 5.32 -5.40 -6.15
CA ARG A 148 6.10 -5.93 -5.02
C ARG A 148 5.56 -5.45 -3.68
N GLY A 149 5.19 -4.18 -3.56
CA GLY A 149 4.52 -3.68 -2.37
C GLY A 149 3.17 -4.34 -2.12
N ALA A 150 2.38 -4.55 -3.19
CA ALA A 150 1.11 -5.27 -3.11
C ALA A 150 1.28 -6.75 -2.72
N TYR A 151 2.37 -7.39 -3.17
CA TYR A 151 2.72 -8.76 -2.76
C TYR A 151 2.94 -8.86 -1.24
N LEU A 152 3.59 -7.87 -0.61
CA LEU A 152 3.72 -7.82 0.86
C LEU A 152 2.35 -7.69 1.55
N GLY A 153 1.42 -6.96 0.93
CA GLY A 153 0.02 -6.89 1.38
C GLY A 153 -0.72 -8.23 1.26
N TYR A 154 -0.48 -8.95 0.18
CA TYR A 154 -0.97 -10.31 -0.01
C TYR A 154 -0.38 -11.30 1.01
N GLU A 155 0.94 -11.24 1.29
CA GLU A 155 1.56 -12.07 2.33
C GLU A 155 0.94 -11.79 3.71
N ALA A 156 0.72 -10.52 4.05
CA ALA A 156 0.06 -10.15 5.31
C ALA A 156 -1.37 -10.71 5.39
N PHE A 157 -2.11 -10.70 4.29
CA PHE A 157 -3.44 -11.32 4.23
C PHE A 157 -3.36 -12.83 4.42
N CYS A 158 -2.42 -13.51 3.76
CA CYS A 158 -2.22 -14.96 3.93
C CYS A 158 -1.90 -15.31 5.40
N GLU A 159 -1.06 -14.52 6.07
CA GLU A 159 -0.74 -14.70 7.49
C GLU A 159 -1.97 -14.50 8.39
N ALA A 160 -2.75 -13.44 8.16
CA ALA A 160 -3.99 -13.20 8.91
C ALA A 160 -5.01 -14.31 8.70
N LYS A 161 -5.10 -14.86 7.49
CA LYS A 161 -5.97 -16.00 7.16
C LYS A 161 -5.42 -17.33 7.67
N GLY A 162 -4.14 -17.43 8.01
CA GLY A 162 -3.49 -18.68 8.43
C GLY A 162 -3.17 -19.63 7.28
N ILE A 163 -2.95 -19.12 6.08
CA ILE A 163 -2.54 -19.89 4.90
C ILE A 163 -1.12 -19.50 4.47
N ALA A 164 -0.43 -20.41 3.77
CA ALA A 164 0.90 -20.13 3.24
C ALA A 164 0.81 -19.25 1.97
N PRO A 165 1.54 -18.12 1.88
CA PRO A 165 1.63 -17.37 0.64
C PRO A 165 2.39 -18.18 -0.42
N ILE A 166 2.03 -17.99 -1.70
CA ILE A 166 2.82 -18.50 -2.81
C ILE A 166 4.02 -17.57 -2.99
N PRO A 167 5.28 -18.07 -3.01
CA PRO A 167 6.46 -17.25 -3.12
C PRO A 167 6.47 -16.39 -4.40
N LEU A 168 6.97 -15.15 -4.30
CA LEU A 168 6.97 -14.20 -5.42
C LEU A 168 7.71 -14.73 -6.65
N ASP A 169 8.78 -15.49 -6.46
CA ASP A 169 9.59 -16.11 -7.52
C ASP A 169 8.88 -17.25 -8.27
N ALA A 170 7.77 -17.76 -7.74
CA ALA A 170 6.90 -18.69 -8.46
C ALA A 170 6.05 -18.00 -9.54
N HIS A 171 5.83 -16.68 -9.40
CA HIS A 171 5.05 -15.89 -10.35
C HIS A 171 5.92 -15.43 -11.51
N ARG A 172 5.46 -15.58 -12.74
CA ARG A 172 6.14 -15.07 -13.92
C ARG A 172 5.99 -13.54 -14.00
N ALA A 173 7.11 -12.82 -13.93
CA ALA A 173 7.13 -11.37 -14.06
C ALA A 173 7.09 -10.90 -15.52
N VAL A 174 6.55 -9.69 -15.74
CA VAL A 174 6.63 -8.93 -16.98
C VAL A 174 6.87 -7.45 -16.65
N ASN A 175 7.62 -6.76 -17.50
CA ASN A 175 7.99 -5.36 -17.31
C ASN A 175 7.39 -4.50 -18.43
N PHE A 176 6.88 -3.32 -18.06
CA PHE A 176 6.37 -2.29 -18.96
C PHE A 176 7.07 -0.98 -18.66
N ASP A 177 7.95 -0.55 -19.54
CA ASP A 177 8.73 0.68 -19.41
C ASP A 177 7.89 1.93 -19.72
N GLY A 178 8.37 3.09 -19.28
CA GLY A 178 7.80 4.38 -19.64
C GLY A 178 6.56 4.77 -18.83
N PHE A 179 6.50 4.38 -17.55
CA PHE A 179 5.45 4.81 -16.63
C PHE A 179 5.79 6.16 -15.99
N LEU A 180 4.83 7.07 -16.03
CA LEU A 180 4.79 8.30 -15.23
C LEU A 180 3.39 8.42 -14.65
N GLY A 181 3.32 8.46 -13.32
CA GLY A 181 2.07 8.40 -12.57
C GLY A 181 1.41 9.76 -12.35
N THR A 182 0.31 9.73 -11.60
CA THR A 182 -0.52 10.90 -11.30
C THR A 182 0.23 12.03 -10.61
N LEU A 183 1.14 11.72 -9.68
CA LEU A 183 1.91 12.75 -8.97
C LEU A 183 2.84 13.53 -9.89
N TYR A 184 3.38 12.89 -10.95
CA TYR A 184 4.15 13.59 -11.96
C TYR A 184 3.31 14.62 -12.72
N PHE A 185 2.18 14.19 -13.29
CA PHE A 185 1.32 15.06 -14.12
C PHE A 185 0.61 16.14 -13.29
N GLU A 186 0.12 15.81 -12.13
CA GLU A 186 -0.58 16.76 -11.27
C GLU A 186 0.32 17.80 -10.63
N ASN A 187 1.62 17.52 -10.52
CA ASN A 187 2.62 18.43 -9.95
C ASN A 187 3.47 19.15 -11.01
N GLY A 188 2.92 19.32 -12.23
CA GLY A 188 3.50 20.18 -13.26
C GLY A 188 4.64 19.53 -14.04
N CYS A 189 4.72 18.20 -14.08
CA CYS A 189 5.72 17.43 -14.83
C CYS A 189 7.16 17.77 -14.39
N ASP A 190 7.43 17.75 -13.09
CA ASP A 190 8.74 18.07 -12.54
C ASP A 190 9.82 17.11 -13.08
N GLU A 191 10.79 17.66 -13.81
CA GLU A 191 11.90 16.90 -14.41
C GLU A 191 12.76 16.16 -13.38
N LYS A 192 12.71 16.54 -12.09
CA LYS A 192 13.39 15.83 -11.01
C LYS A 192 12.79 14.47 -10.72
N LEU A 193 11.58 14.20 -11.18
CA LEU A 193 10.94 12.88 -11.08
C LEU A 193 11.32 11.96 -12.25
N LEU A 194 12.04 12.44 -13.25
CA LEU A 194 12.58 11.60 -14.33
C LEU A 194 13.83 10.82 -13.87
N PRO A 195 14.22 9.72 -14.53
CA PRO A 195 13.56 9.12 -15.70
C PRO A 195 12.23 8.46 -15.36
N GLU A 196 11.49 8.09 -16.41
CA GLU A 196 10.31 7.24 -16.34
C GLU A 196 10.59 5.94 -15.57
N GLU A 197 9.54 5.36 -15.03
CA GLU A 197 9.61 4.13 -14.23
C GLU A 197 9.20 2.92 -15.06
N THR A 198 9.61 1.74 -14.62
CA THR A 198 9.14 0.46 -15.15
C THR A 198 8.09 -0.12 -14.22
N ILE A 199 6.91 -0.46 -14.75
CA ILE A 199 5.94 -1.27 -14.03
C ILE A 199 6.33 -2.73 -14.18
N GLU A 200 6.66 -3.40 -13.07
CA GLU A 200 6.73 -4.84 -12.98
C GLU A 200 5.35 -5.39 -12.59
N ALA A 201 4.86 -6.37 -13.32
CA ALA A 201 3.61 -7.06 -13.00
C ALA A 201 3.85 -8.58 -12.98
N PHE A 202 3.05 -9.28 -12.18
CA PHE A 202 3.19 -10.72 -11.95
C PHE A 202 1.93 -11.45 -12.40
N TYR A 203 2.10 -12.47 -13.25
CA TYR A 203 1.01 -13.34 -13.64
C TYR A 203 0.66 -14.32 -12.51
N PRO A 204 -0.60 -14.73 -12.38
CA PRO A 204 -0.95 -15.88 -11.55
C PRO A 204 -0.07 -17.08 -11.82
N VAL A 205 0.14 -17.92 -10.82
CA VAL A 205 0.85 -19.21 -10.98
C VAL A 205 -0.04 -20.21 -11.70
N SER A 206 -1.33 -20.16 -11.46
CA SER A 206 -2.33 -21.00 -12.12
C SER A 206 -2.55 -20.58 -13.58
N ASP A 207 -2.58 -21.57 -14.47
CA ASP A 207 -2.96 -21.36 -15.87
C ASP A 207 -4.49 -21.24 -16.02
N GLY A 208 -4.92 -20.50 -17.05
CA GLY A 208 -6.35 -20.43 -17.42
C GLY A 208 -7.20 -19.55 -16.50
N VAL A 209 -6.57 -18.75 -15.62
CA VAL A 209 -7.28 -17.74 -14.82
C VAL A 209 -7.89 -16.71 -15.77
N THR A 210 -9.17 -16.40 -15.59
CA THR A 210 -9.90 -15.40 -16.37
C THR A 210 -10.29 -14.20 -15.52
N LEU A 211 -10.37 -13.03 -16.13
CA LEU A 211 -10.91 -11.81 -15.55
C LEU A 211 -11.99 -11.26 -16.48
N THR A 212 -13.18 -11.06 -15.94
CA THR A 212 -14.28 -10.40 -16.63
C THR A 212 -14.57 -9.07 -15.90
N VAL A 213 -14.56 -7.96 -16.63
CA VAL A 213 -14.83 -6.62 -16.06
C VAL A 213 -16.21 -6.14 -16.50
N THR A 214 -16.90 -5.44 -15.60
CA THR A 214 -18.17 -4.76 -15.88
C THR A 214 -17.94 -3.25 -15.73
N ASP A 215 -18.19 -2.48 -16.78
CA ASP A 215 -18.03 -1.03 -16.78
C ASP A 215 -19.23 -0.29 -16.15
N ALA A 216 -19.18 1.05 -16.18
CA ALA A 216 -20.24 1.88 -15.60
C ALA A 216 -21.56 1.85 -16.38
N ASP A 217 -21.54 1.35 -17.61
CA ASP A 217 -22.71 1.18 -18.48
C ASP A 217 -23.22 -0.27 -18.47
N ASP A 218 -22.77 -1.09 -17.50
CA ASP A 218 -23.09 -2.51 -17.34
C ASP A 218 -22.62 -3.41 -18.51
N ASN A 219 -21.68 -2.93 -19.34
CA ASN A 219 -21.09 -3.79 -20.36
C ASN A 219 -20.01 -4.68 -19.75
N THR A 220 -20.07 -5.96 -20.10
CA THR A 220 -19.14 -6.98 -19.63
C THR A 220 -18.11 -7.32 -20.71
N THR A 221 -16.83 -7.34 -20.34
CA THR A 221 -15.71 -7.62 -21.27
C THR A 221 -14.67 -8.49 -20.58
N ASP A 222 -14.19 -9.50 -21.29
CA ASP A 222 -13.06 -10.30 -20.82
C ASP A 222 -11.74 -9.52 -20.97
N CYS A 223 -10.96 -9.52 -19.92
CA CYS A 223 -9.66 -8.86 -19.86
C CYS A 223 -8.60 -9.82 -19.32
N PRO A 224 -7.33 -9.69 -19.72
CA PRO A 224 -6.25 -10.38 -19.01
C PRO A 224 -6.08 -9.79 -17.62
N ILE A 225 -5.77 -10.64 -16.63
CA ILE A 225 -5.52 -10.20 -15.25
C ILE A 225 -4.27 -9.31 -15.15
N VAL A 226 -3.29 -9.53 -16.04
CA VAL A 226 -2.15 -8.66 -16.31
C VAL A 226 -2.22 -8.27 -17.79
N ALA A 227 -2.60 -7.04 -18.08
CA ALA A 227 -2.77 -6.54 -19.43
C ALA A 227 -1.46 -6.02 -20.01
N ASP A 228 -1.22 -6.26 -21.32
CA ASP A 228 -0.13 -5.59 -22.04
C ASP A 228 -0.47 -4.11 -22.22
N VAL A 229 0.37 -3.26 -21.64
CA VAL A 229 0.22 -1.80 -21.66
C VAL A 229 1.40 -1.11 -22.33
N SER A 230 2.21 -1.85 -23.09
CA SER A 230 3.43 -1.34 -23.73
C SER A 230 3.15 -0.10 -24.58
N GLU A 231 2.07 -0.14 -25.36
CA GLU A 231 1.68 0.94 -26.30
C GLU A 231 0.80 2.03 -25.67
N LEU A 232 0.46 1.91 -24.37
CA LEU A 232 -0.37 2.92 -23.71
C LEU A 232 0.46 4.15 -23.32
N HIS A 233 -0.25 5.30 -23.24
CA HIS A 233 0.32 6.52 -22.65
C HIS A 233 0.83 6.26 -21.22
N ALA A 234 1.93 6.92 -20.85
CA ALA A 234 2.63 6.71 -19.57
C ALA A 234 1.69 6.62 -18.36
N LEU A 235 0.76 7.58 -18.19
CA LEU A 235 -0.22 7.58 -17.10
C LEU A 235 -1.18 6.38 -17.11
N ALA A 236 -1.48 5.85 -18.29
CA ALA A 236 -2.46 4.77 -18.42
C ALA A 236 -1.87 3.37 -18.15
N LYS A 237 -0.55 3.25 -18.03
CA LYS A 237 0.13 1.95 -17.87
C LYS A 237 -0.23 1.22 -16.56
N TYR A 238 -0.64 1.94 -15.49
CA TYR A 238 -1.13 1.31 -14.26
C TYR A 238 -2.36 0.41 -14.48
N ARG A 239 -3.07 0.56 -15.62
CA ARG A 239 -4.18 -0.31 -16.01
C ARG A 239 -3.77 -1.75 -16.33
N THR A 240 -2.46 -2.07 -16.32
CA THR A 240 -1.98 -3.46 -16.41
C THR A 240 -2.57 -4.33 -15.30
N PHE A 241 -2.84 -3.74 -14.14
CA PHE A 241 -3.37 -4.46 -12.99
C PHE A 241 -4.90 -4.57 -13.06
N SER A 242 -5.39 -5.79 -13.30
CA SER A 242 -6.82 -6.16 -13.31
C SER A 242 -7.72 -5.24 -14.15
N GLY A 243 -7.18 -4.72 -15.27
CA GLY A 243 -7.91 -3.81 -16.17
C GLY A 243 -8.17 -2.42 -15.62
N GLY A 244 -7.63 -2.08 -14.43
CA GLY A 244 -7.79 -0.77 -13.77
C GLY A 244 -9.02 -0.68 -12.87
N ASN A 245 -9.63 0.51 -12.82
CA ASN A 245 -10.78 0.80 -11.94
C ASN A 245 -12.09 0.50 -12.68
N ASN A 246 -12.69 -0.63 -12.40
CA ASN A 246 -14.01 -1.00 -12.89
C ASN A 246 -14.97 -1.10 -11.70
N PRO A 247 -16.26 -0.76 -11.85
CA PRO A 247 -17.25 -0.90 -10.79
C PRO A 247 -17.28 -2.30 -10.19
N PHE A 248 -17.21 -3.31 -11.07
CA PHE A 248 -17.29 -4.71 -10.70
C PHE A 248 -16.44 -5.56 -11.64
N SER A 249 -15.79 -6.58 -11.08
CA SER A 249 -15.05 -7.55 -11.89
C SER A 249 -15.10 -8.91 -11.22
N VAL A 250 -14.91 -9.97 -12.02
CA VAL A 250 -14.90 -11.35 -11.57
C VAL A 250 -13.63 -12.03 -12.05
N VAL A 251 -12.85 -12.56 -11.13
CA VAL A 251 -11.73 -13.46 -11.44
C VAL A 251 -12.19 -14.89 -11.19
N THR A 252 -11.92 -15.80 -12.14
CA THR A 252 -12.20 -17.22 -11.98
C THR A 252 -10.94 -18.03 -12.21
N ASN A 253 -10.60 -18.90 -11.26
CA ASN A 253 -9.49 -19.84 -11.37
C ASN A 253 -10.03 -21.27 -11.55
N PRO A 254 -9.93 -21.86 -12.76
CA PRO A 254 -10.46 -23.19 -13.01
C PRO A 254 -9.67 -24.32 -12.34
N ASN A 255 -8.51 -24.02 -11.71
CA ASN A 255 -7.66 -25.02 -11.05
C ASN A 255 -8.05 -25.23 -9.58
N ILE A 256 -8.68 -24.27 -8.95
CA ILE A 256 -9.22 -24.37 -7.59
C ILE A 256 -10.62 -25.03 -7.68
N LYS A 257 -10.85 -26.09 -6.88
CA LYS A 257 -12.04 -26.96 -7.01
C LYS A 257 -12.91 -27.04 -5.74
N ASP A 258 -12.62 -26.19 -4.78
CA ASP A 258 -13.30 -26.16 -3.49
C ASP A 258 -14.46 -25.14 -3.44
N ASP A 259 -14.77 -24.51 -4.58
CA ASP A 259 -15.79 -23.48 -4.75
C ASP A 259 -15.58 -22.24 -3.83
N SER A 260 -14.33 -22.04 -3.35
CA SER A 260 -13.98 -20.92 -2.46
C SER A 260 -14.18 -19.56 -3.12
N VAL A 261 -14.78 -18.62 -2.36
CA VAL A 261 -15.17 -17.30 -2.84
C VAL A 261 -14.59 -16.19 -1.96
N LEU A 262 -13.89 -15.25 -2.59
CA LEU A 262 -13.46 -13.99 -1.97
C LEU A 262 -14.23 -12.81 -2.56
N ILE A 263 -14.69 -11.89 -1.73
CA ILE A 263 -15.07 -10.53 -2.16
C ILE A 263 -13.95 -9.57 -1.77
N LEU A 264 -13.38 -8.89 -2.76
CA LEU A 264 -12.37 -7.85 -2.57
C LEU A 264 -13.01 -6.47 -2.75
N VAL A 265 -13.19 -5.72 -1.68
CA VAL A 265 -13.70 -4.34 -1.68
C VAL A 265 -12.52 -3.38 -1.63
N LYS A 266 -12.32 -2.65 -2.73
CA LYS A 266 -11.08 -1.89 -2.92
C LYS A 266 -11.31 -0.55 -3.63
N GLU A 267 -10.28 0.26 -3.68
CA GLU A 267 -10.01 1.30 -4.66
C GLU A 267 -8.70 0.96 -5.43
N SER A 268 -8.12 1.91 -6.15
CA SER A 268 -7.00 1.63 -7.08
C SER A 268 -5.75 0.97 -6.47
N PHE A 269 -5.49 1.14 -5.17
CA PHE A 269 -4.40 0.41 -4.50
C PHE A 269 -4.62 -1.10 -4.49
N GLY A 270 -5.86 -1.57 -4.47
CA GLY A 270 -6.18 -2.98 -4.53
C GLY A 270 -6.02 -3.64 -5.90
N ASN A 271 -5.77 -2.86 -6.97
CA ASN A 271 -5.72 -3.41 -8.34
C ASN A 271 -4.67 -4.52 -8.57
N PRO A 272 -3.48 -4.51 -7.96
CA PRO A 272 -2.50 -5.57 -8.14
C PRO A 272 -2.81 -6.87 -7.36
N LEU A 273 -3.62 -6.81 -6.27
CA LEU A 273 -3.86 -7.94 -5.38
C LEU A 273 -4.50 -9.16 -6.05
N PRO A 274 -5.46 -9.03 -7.00
CA PRO A 274 -6.11 -10.19 -7.60
C PRO A 274 -5.16 -11.16 -8.30
N ALA A 275 -4.03 -10.69 -8.83
CA ALA A 275 -3.04 -11.55 -9.49
C ALA A 275 -2.36 -12.54 -8.53
N PHE A 276 -2.30 -12.21 -7.24
CA PHE A 276 -1.75 -13.07 -6.19
C PHE A 276 -2.86 -13.86 -5.47
N LEU A 277 -3.99 -13.22 -5.19
CA LEU A 277 -5.09 -13.82 -4.45
C LEU A 277 -5.80 -14.94 -5.21
N CYS A 278 -5.85 -14.87 -6.56
CA CYS A 278 -6.60 -15.82 -7.38
C CYS A 278 -6.05 -17.25 -7.35
N ASP A 279 -4.83 -17.46 -6.87
CA ASP A 279 -4.26 -18.77 -6.68
C ASP A 279 -4.75 -19.46 -5.38
N HIS A 280 -5.60 -18.79 -4.58
CA HIS A 280 -6.20 -19.32 -3.35
C HIS A 280 -7.73 -19.44 -3.42
N TYR A 281 -8.38 -18.93 -4.46
CA TYR A 281 -9.84 -18.92 -4.58
C TYR A 281 -10.30 -19.37 -5.95
N SER A 282 -11.41 -20.11 -5.98
CA SER A 282 -12.07 -20.47 -7.23
C SER A 282 -12.65 -19.23 -7.92
N THR A 283 -13.16 -18.29 -7.10
CA THR A 283 -13.77 -17.05 -7.61
C THR A 283 -13.41 -15.88 -6.71
N ILE A 284 -13.03 -14.74 -7.32
CA ILE A 284 -12.87 -13.46 -6.62
C ILE A 284 -13.81 -12.45 -7.27
N TYR A 285 -14.72 -11.90 -6.49
CA TYR A 285 -15.52 -10.75 -6.87
C TYR A 285 -14.81 -9.46 -6.41
N ILE A 286 -14.50 -8.57 -7.34
CA ILE A 286 -13.82 -7.30 -7.10
C ILE A 286 -14.85 -6.18 -7.18
N ILE A 287 -14.97 -5.42 -6.10
CA ILE A 287 -15.90 -4.30 -5.96
C ILE A 287 -15.11 -3.01 -5.77
N ASP A 288 -15.21 -2.09 -6.74
CA ASP A 288 -14.80 -0.70 -6.51
C ASP A 288 -15.99 0.05 -5.87
N TYR A 289 -15.93 0.23 -4.56
CA TYR A 289 -17.03 0.81 -3.77
C TYR A 289 -17.43 2.22 -4.21
N ARG A 290 -16.57 2.92 -4.96
CA ARG A 290 -16.83 4.29 -5.45
C ARG A 290 -17.85 4.33 -6.58
N SER A 291 -17.91 3.28 -7.38
CA SER A 291 -18.72 3.21 -8.61
C SER A 291 -19.70 2.03 -8.68
N TRP A 292 -19.52 0.99 -7.87
CA TRP A 292 -20.46 -0.15 -7.83
C TRP A 292 -21.77 0.22 -7.13
N TYR A 293 -22.90 -0.31 -7.60
CA TYR A 293 -24.24 -0.07 -7.07
C TYR A 293 -24.86 -1.33 -6.49
N GLY A 294 -24.52 -1.66 -5.24
CA GLY A 294 -25.08 -2.83 -4.58
C GLY A 294 -25.00 -2.73 -3.05
N ASN A 295 -25.40 -3.80 -2.38
CA ASN A 295 -25.23 -4.00 -0.96
C ASN A 295 -24.24 -5.15 -0.76
N ILE A 296 -23.10 -4.89 -0.11
CA ILE A 296 -22.00 -5.85 0.09
C ILE A 296 -22.49 -7.05 0.92
N ILE A 297 -23.31 -6.81 1.95
CA ILE A 297 -23.81 -7.87 2.85
C ILE A 297 -24.75 -8.82 2.08
N ASP A 298 -25.70 -8.27 1.32
CA ASP A 298 -26.62 -9.08 0.54
C ASP A 298 -25.90 -9.86 -0.54
N PHE A 299 -24.92 -9.21 -1.22
CA PHE A 299 -24.13 -9.84 -2.25
C PHE A 299 -23.22 -10.95 -1.69
N ALA A 300 -22.62 -10.76 -0.51
CA ALA A 300 -21.80 -11.79 0.13
C ALA A 300 -22.63 -13.06 0.42
N ARG A 301 -23.88 -12.90 0.86
CA ARG A 301 -24.80 -14.04 1.05
C ARG A 301 -25.23 -14.68 -0.26
N GLU A 302 -25.53 -13.87 -1.28
CA GLU A 302 -25.93 -14.34 -2.60
C GLU A 302 -24.88 -15.25 -3.23
N VAL A 303 -23.59 -14.86 -3.12
CA VAL A 303 -22.47 -15.63 -3.71
C VAL A 303 -21.83 -16.62 -2.73
N HIS A 304 -22.34 -16.75 -1.52
CA HIS A 304 -21.80 -17.60 -0.46
C HIS A 304 -20.31 -17.32 -0.21
N ALA A 305 -19.96 -16.05 -0.04
CA ALA A 305 -18.57 -15.67 0.14
C ALA A 305 -17.97 -16.27 1.42
N ASP A 306 -16.84 -16.97 1.30
CA ASP A 306 -16.07 -17.44 2.46
C ASP A 306 -15.38 -16.26 3.16
N ASP A 307 -14.83 -15.33 2.37
CA ASP A 307 -14.05 -14.19 2.85
C ASP A 307 -14.50 -12.88 2.21
N LEU A 308 -14.44 -11.81 3.00
CA LEU A 308 -14.66 -10.44 2.59
C LEU A 308 -13.46 -9.57 3.01
N LEU A 309 -12.64 -9.17 2.05
CA LEU A 309 -11.45 -8.33 2.29
C LEU A 309 -11.72 -6.88 1.91
N PHE A 310 -11.71 -5.98 2.88
CA PHE A 310 -11.60 -4.54 2.64
C PHE A 310 -10.12 -4.18 2.52
N ALA A 311 -9.67 -3.82 1.32
CA ALA A 311 -8.29 -3.41 1.03
C ALA A 311 -8.28 -1.96 0.56
N ASN A 312 -8.07 -1.03 1.51
CA ASN A 312 -8.20 0.40 1.28
C ASN A 312 -6.96 1.17 1.77
N ASN A 313 -6.50 2.14 1.00
CA ASN A 313 -5.38 2.95 1.43
C ASN A 313 -5.77 3.92 2.57
N ILE A 314 -4.77 4.34 3.33
CA ILE A 314 -4.96 5.19 4.52
C ILE A 314 -5.66 6.52 4.19
N ASN A 315 -5.42 7.13 3.02
CA ASN A 315 -6.07 8.38 2.63
C ASN A 315 -7.57 8.15 2.32
N ALA A 316 -7.91 6.99 1.74
CA ALA A 316 -9.30 6.62 1.50
C ALA A 316 -10.09 6.42 2.80
N VAL A 317 -9.52 5.74 3.79
CA VAL A 317 -10.18 5.48 5.09
C VAL A 317 -10.26 6.71 5.99
N ASN A 318 -9.50 7.76 5.69
CA ASN A 318 -9.57 9.08 6.34
C ASN A 318 -10.41 10.10 5.55
N SER A 319 -10.95 9.71 4.39
CA SER A 319 -11.77 10.57 3.53
C SER A 319 -13.26 10.39 3.83
N GLY A 320 -13.93 11.48 4.26
CA GLY A 320 -15.37 11.46 4.50
C GLY A 320 -16.19 11.07 3.25
N GLY A 321 -15.70 11.40 2.06
CA GLY A 321 -16.30 11.00 0.78
C GLY A 321 -16.20 9.50 0.55
N ASN A 322 -15.00 8.92 0.65
CA ASN A 322 -14.77 7.49 0.44
C ASN A 322 -15.51 6.64 1.49
N VAL A 323 -15.41 7.00 2.78
CA VAL A 323 -16.16 6.32 3.85
C VAL A 323 -17.67 6.46 3.66
N GLY A 324 -18.13 7.60 3.11
CA GLY A 324 -19.51 7.80 2.71
C GLY A 324 -19.98 6.84 1.60
N PHE A 325 -19.14 6.59 0.59
CA PHE A 325 -19.41 5.60 -0.46
C PHE A 325 -19.51 4.18 0.12
N ILE A 326 -18.57 3.79 1.00
CA ILE A 326 -18.61 2.48 1.69
C ILE A 326 -19.90 2.35 2.50
N ALA A 327 -20.31 3.41 3.24
CA ALA A 327 -21.54 3.41 4.03
C ALA A 327 -22.80 3.18 3.19
N MET A 328 -22.81 3.61 1.93
CA MET A 328 -23.93 3.35 1.02
C MET A 328 -24.00 1.89 0.55
N LYS A 329 -22.93 1.12 0.69
CA LYS A 329 -22.83 -0.29 0.29
C LYS A 329 -23.03 -1.25 1.46
N ILE A 330 -22.99 -0.77 2.71
CA ILE A 330 -23.19 -1.56 3.95
C ILE A 330 -24.49 -1.07 4.60
N LYS A 331 -25.63 -1.58 4.16
CA LYS A 331 -26.95 -1.15 4.63
C LYS A 331 -27.53 -2.09 5.69
#